data_047eaf85f0d0011b2dd0ab415b630da8
#
_entry.id   047eaf85f0d0011b2dd0ab415b630da8
#
_cell.length_a   1.000
_cell.length_b   1.000
_cell.length_c   1.000
_cell.angle_alpha   90.00
_cell.angle_beta   90.00
_cell.angle_gamma   90.00
#
_symmetry.space_group_name_H-M   'P 1'
#
loop_
_entity.id
_entity.type
_entity.pdbx_description
1 polymer ?
#
loop_
_entity_poly.entity_id
_entity_poly.type
_entity_poly.pdbx_seq_one_letter_code
_entity_poly.pdbx_strand_id
1 'polypeptide(L)'
;MNEIFSATVIIGVLSSGIRLATPYLYAAIGETFGQRSGVLNLGVEGQMLLGAFASFYVALTTGSLVYGLLIAMLVGALMGLAMAYVTVNLHAEQGISGIGFYLFGLGMSELLFKMLLGTVETVKGFSVVPIPFLSQIPVLGEIFFQQNILVYIAFLLVPVAWFVLNKTTLGLKIRSVGENPEA
;
A
#
# COMPACT_ATOMS: atom_id res chain seq x y z
N MET A 1 -11.17 -25.97 -23.96
CA MET A 1 -10.07 -25.02 -24.11
C MET A 1 -10.55 -23.60 -24.44
N ASN A 2 -11.75 -23.42 -25.01
CA ASN A 2 -12.30 -22.10 -25.38
C ASN A 2 -12.90 -21.30 -24.21
N GLU A 3 -13.19 -21.92 -23.07
CA GLU A 3 -13.80 -21.23 -21.91
C GLU A 3 -12.80 -20.37 -21.13
N ILE A 4 -11.51 -20.74 -21.13
CA ILE A 4 -10.45 -19.99 -20.40
C ILE A 4 -10.21 -18.63 -21.04
N PHE A 5 -10.47 -18.46 -22.32
CA PHE A 5 -10.33 -17.20 -23.05
C PHE A 5 -11.66 -16.49 -23.31
N SER A 6 -12.71 -16.83 -22.54
CA SER A 6 -13.96 -16.08 -22.63
C SER A 6 -13.74 -14.63 -22.13
N ALA A 7 -14.41 -13.67 -22.78
CA ALA A 7 -14.30 -12.26 -22.39
C ALA A 7 -14.57 -12.05 -20.90
N THR A 8 -15.50 -12.78 -20.32
CA THR A 8 -15.86 -12.74 -18.90
C THR A 8 -14.69 -13.12 -17.99
N VAL A 9 -13.92 -14.17 -18.34
CA VAL A 9 -12.75 -14.60 -17.55
C VAL A 9 -11.65 -13.55 -17.64
N ILE A 10 -11.37 -13.02 -18.83
CA ILE A 10 -10.35 -11.99 -19.04
C ILE A 10 -10.70 -10.73 -18.23
N ILE A 11 -11.95 -10.27 -18.28
CA ILE A 11 -12.42 -9.11 -17.51
C ILE A 11 -12.27 -9.36 -16.00
N GLY A 12 -12.66 -10.54 -15.52
CA GLY A 12 -12.54 -10.93 -14.13
C GLY A 12 -11.08 -10.95 -13.65
N VAL A 13 -10.16 -11.47 -14.45
CA VAL A 13 -8.71 -11.46 -14.15
C VAL A 13 -8.16 -10.04 -14.09
N LEU A 14 -8.49 -9.20 -15.08
CA LEU A 14 -8.04 -7.81 -15.13
C LEU A 14 -8.59 -6.98 -13.95
N SER A 15 -9.86 -7.11 -13.65
CA SER A 15 -10.51 -6.45 -12.51
C SER A 15 -9.89 -6.88 -11.17
N SER A 16 -9.61 -8.18 -11.01
CA SER A 16 -8.93 -8.70 -9.82
C SER A 16 -7.47 -8.26 -9.75
N GLY A 17 -6.79 -8.19 -10.90
CA GLY A 17 -5.42 -7.69 -11.01
C GLY A 17 -5.29 -6.26 -10.50
N ILE A 18 -6.22 -5.36 -10.85
CA ILE A 18 -6.26 -3.98 -10.35
C ILE A 18 -6.39 -3.95 -8.82
N ARG A 19 -7.29 -4.77 -8.25
CA ARG A 19 -7.46 -4.86 -6.80
C ARG A 19 -6.20 -5.34 -6.08
N LEU A 20 -5.55 -6.36 -6.62
CA LEU A 20 -4.32 -6.91 -6.06
C LEU A 20 -3.13 -5.95 -6.23
N ALA A 21 -3.09 -5.17 -7.30
CA ALA A 21 -2.05 -4.15 -7.52
C ALA A 21 -2.22 -2.90 -6.64
N THR A 22 -3.42 -2.65 -6.11
CA THR A 22 -3.72 -1.42 -5.35
C THR A 22 -2.82 -1.22 -4.11
N PRO A 23 -2.57 -2.21 -3.24
CA PRO A 23 -1.65 -2.05 -2.11
C PRO A 23 -0.24 -1.68 -2.55
N TYR A 24 0.25 -2.29 -3.63
CA TYR A 24 1.56 -1.97 -4.20
C TYR A 24 1.61 -0.54 -4.76
N LEU A 25 0.51 -0.06 -5.33
CA LEU A 25 0.42 1.33 -5.80
C LEU A 25 0.52 2.33 -4.64
N TYR A 26 -0.14 2.08 -3.51
CA TYR A 26 0.00 2.89 -2.29
C TYR A 26 1.45 2.89 -1.79
N ALA A 27 2.07 1.71 -1.71
CA ALA A 27 3.46 1.58 -1.29
C ALA A 27 4.42 2.31 -2.24
N ALA A 28 4.24 2.16 -3.55
CA ALA A 28 5.07 2.81 -4.57
C ALA A 28 4.95 4.35 -4.52
N ILE A 29 3.74 4.88 -4.28
CA ILE A 29 3.55 6.32 -4.08
C ILE A 29 4.35 6.78 -2.85
N GLY A 30 4.22 6.11 -1.71
CA GLY A 30 4.96 6.44 -0.49
C GLY A 30 6.48 6.37 -0.70
N GLU A 31 6.96 5.28 -1.31
CA GLU A 31 8.38 5.07 -1.62
C GLU A 31 8.93 6.14 -2.59
N THR A 32 8.11 6.64 -3.51
CA THR A 32 8.51 7.74 -4.41
C THR A 32 8.90 9.00 -3.62
N PHE A 33 8.20 9.31 -2.52
CA PHE A 33 8.58 10.44 -1.63
C PHE A 33 9.88 10.15 -0.89
N GLY A 34 10.06 8.94 -0.37
CA GLY A 34 11.29 8.50 0.30
C GLY A 34 12.50 8.61 -0.62
N GLN A 35 12.44 8.00 -1.80
CA GLN A 35 13.54 8.01 -2.76
C GLN A 35 13.86 9.42 -3.29
N ARG A 36 12.85 10.27 -3.46
CA ARG A 36 13.07 11.68 -3.83
C ARG A 36 13.73 12.50 -2.73
N SER A 37 13.66 12.07 -1.48
CA SER A 37 14.40 12.66 -0.36
C SER A 37 15.78 12.02 -0.11
N GLY A 38 16.21 11.07 -0.94
CA GLY A 38 17.50 10.36 -0.81
C GLY A 38 17.46 9.12 0.09
N VAL A 39 16.28 8.68 0.54
CA VAL A 39 16.12 7.49 1.39
C VAL A 39 15.47 6.36 0.61
N LEU A 40 16.19 5.24 0.47
CA LEU A 40 15.69 4.00 -0.13
C LEU A 40 15.20 3.05 0.97
N ASN A 41 13.96 2.60 0.88
CA ASN A 41 13.38 1.67 1.85
C ASN A 41 13.09 0.30 1.22
N LEU A 42 14.02 -0.63 1.31
CA LEU A 42 13.84 -2.02 0.87
C LEU A 42 12.95 -2.85 1.82
N GLY A 43 12.56 -2.28 2.97
CA GLY A 43 11.71 -2.92 3.97
C GLY A 43 10.20 -2.77 3.74
N VAL A 44 9.77 -2.12 2.66
CA VAL A 44 8.36 -1.79 2.38
C VAL A 44 7.45 -3.02 2.43
N GLU A 45 7.86 -4.15 1.86
CA GLU A 45 7.05 -5.38 1.88
C GLU A 45 6.81 -5.90 3.29
N GLY A 46 7.83 -5.89 4.15
CA GLY A 46 7.68 -6.27 5.56
C GLY A 46 6.74 -5.32 6.32
N GLN A 47 6.84 -4.02 6.05
CA GLN A 47 5.93 -3.01 6.61
C GLN A 47 4.49 -3.23 6.16
N MET A 48 4.29 -3.57 4.87
CA MET A 48 2.97 -3.91 4.32
C MET A 48 2.39 -5.18 4.98
N LEU A 49 3.19 -6.22 5.18
CA LEU A 49 2.76 -7.46 5.82
C LEU A 49 2.32 -7.23 7.26
N LEU A 50 3.11 -6.51 8.05
CA LEU A 50 2.77 -6.21 9.43
C LEU A 50 1.53 -5.31 9.52
N GLY A 51 1.43 -4.30 8.65
CA GLY A 51 0.25 -3.44 8.54
C GLY A 51 -1.00 -4.21 8.12
N ALA A 52 -0.88 -5.15 7.17
CA ALA A 52 -1.98 -6.01 6.72
C ALA A 52 -2.46 -6.91 7.85
N PHE A 53 -1.54 -7.55 8.60
CA PHE A 53 -1.91 -8.35 9.76
C PHE A 53 -2.65 -7.52 10.82
N ALA A 54 -2.11 -6.37 11.21
CA ALA A 54 -2.71 -5.50 12.22
C ALA A 54 -4.10 -5.00 11.80
N SER A 55 -4.25 -4.61 10.52
CA SER A 55 -5.53 -4.22 9.94
C SER A 55 -6.55 -5.35 9.99
N PHE A 56 -6.14 -6.55 9.57
CA PHE A 56 -6.98 -7.74 9.56
C PHE A 56 -7.46 -8.10 10.96
N TYR A 57 -6.55 -8.15 11.93
CA TYR A 57 -6.86 -8.47 13.32
C TYR A 57 -7.84 -7.48 13.95
N VAL A 58 -7.62 -6.18 13.73
CA VAL A 58 -8.53 -5.14 14.25
C VAL A 58 -9.88 -5.16 13.53
N ALA A 59 -9.91 -5.37 12.22
CA ALA A 59 -11.16 -5.50 11.49
C ALA A 59 -11.97 -6.74 11.93
N LEU A 60 -11.29 -7.85 12.21
CA LEU A 60 -11.92 -9.08 12.70
C LEU A 60 -12.52 -8.89 14.10
N THR A 61 -11.77 -8.28 15.03
CA THR A 61 -12.19 -8.13 16.43
C THR A 61 -13.22 -7.03 16.65
N THR A 62 -13.12 -5.94 15.89
CA THR A 62 -14.04 -4.78 16.03
C THR A 62 -15.23 -4.83 15.06
N GLY A 63 -15.16 -5.66 14.02
CA GLY A 63 -16.15 -5.67 12.94
C GLY A 63 -16.09 -4.45 12.02
N SER A 64 -15.11 -3.55 12.19
CA SER A 64 -15.00 -2.29 11.45
C SER A 64 -13.78 -2.23 10.57
N LEU A 65 -13.99 -2.15 9.25
CA LEU A 65 -12.92 -1.98 8.26
C LEU A 65 -12.20 -0.63 8.40
N VAL A 66 -12.90 0.40 8.90
CA VAL A 66 -12.32 1.74 9.07
C VAL A 66 -11.27 1.72 10.18
N TYR A 67 -11.54 1.08 11.30
CA TYR A 67 -10.54 0.92 12.36
C TYR A 67 -9.36 0.06 11.87
N GLY A 68 -9.61 -0.99 11.10
CA GLY A 68 -8.56 -1.78 10.45
C GLY A 68 -7.65 -0.90 9.58
N LEU A 69 -8.24 -0.05 8.73
CA LEU A 69 -7.49 0.86 7.88
C LEU A 69 -6.65 1.86 8.70
N LEU A 70 -7.21 2.47 9.74
CA LEU A 70 -6.48 3.42 10.60
C LEU A 70 -5.29 2.76 11.31
N ILE A 71 -5.45 1.52 11.78
CA ILE A 71 -4.36 0.77 12.40
C ILE A 71 -3.29 0.39 11.37
N ALA A 72 -3.66 0.01 10.14
CA ALA A 72 -2.68 -0.23 9.08
C ALA A 72 -1.83 1.02 8.80
N MET A 73 -2.47 2.19 8.71
CA MET A 73 -1.78 3.47 8.53
C MET A 73 -0.86 3.80 9.70
N LEU A 74 -1.31 3.56 10.93
CA LEU A 74 -0.50 3.79 12.14
C LEU A 74 0.72 2.88 12.18
N VAL A 75 0.55 1.58 11.94
CA VAL A 75 1.66 0.60 11.91
C VAL A 75 2.64 0.93 10.80
N GLY A 76 2.15 1.23 9.60
CA GLY A 76 3.00 1.67 8.48
C GLY A 76 3.78 2.94 8.79
N ALA A 77 3.14 3.94 9.43
CA ALA A 77 3.80 5.17 9.86
C ALA A 77 4.88 4.92 10.91
N LEU A 78 4.61 4.08 11.92
CA LEU A 78 5.58 3.73 12.96
C LEU A 78 6.79 2.98 12.39
N MET A 79 6.55 2.00 11.50
CA MET A 79 7.61 1.27 10.81
C MET A 79 8.45 2.18 9.91
N GLY A 80 7.78 3.08 9.17
CA GLY A 80 8.46 4.07 8.32
C GLY A 80 9.29 5.06 9.14
N LEU A 81 8.78 5.54 10.27
CA LEU A 81 9.53 6.39 11.21
C LEU A 81 10.73 5.65 11.80
N ALA A 82 10.58 4.40 12.20
CA ALA A 82 11.68 3.58 12.71
C ALA A 82 12.78 3.38 11.65
N MET A 83 12.39 3.07 10.41
CA MET A 83 13.33 2.97 9.28
C MET A 83 14.05 4.30 9.03
N ALA A 84 13.31 5.41 8.98
CA ALA A 84 13.90 6.74 8.81
C ALA A 84 14.85 7.09 9.96
N TYR A 85 14.51 6.79 11.20
CA TYR A 85 15.39 7.02 12.35
C TYR A 85 16.70 6.25 12.23
N VAL A 86 16.64 4.97 11.85
CA VAL A 86 17.82 4.12 11.69
C VAL A 86 18.72 4.62 10.56
N THR A 87 18.15 4.97 9.42
CA THR A 87 18.92 5.36 8.23
C THR A 87 19.41 6.82 8.28
N VAL A 88 18.59 7.74 8.78
CA VAL A 88 18.91 9.17 8.77
C VAL A 88 19.66 9.59 10.05
N ASN A 89 19.18 9.18 11.24
CA ASN A 89 19.77 9.60 12.50
C ASN A 89 20.97 8.74 12.92
N LEU A 90 20.89 7.43 12.74
CA LEU A 90 21.99 6.51 13.08
C LEU A 90 22.94 6.27 11.91
N HIS A 91 22.69 6.86 10.74
CA HIS A 91 23.50 6.72 9.53
C HIS A 91 23.76 5.25 9.12
N ALA A 92 22.83 4.35 9.43
CA ALA A 92 22.93 2.96 9.03
C ALA A 92 22.76 2.81 7.52
N GLU A 93 23.41 1.80 6.96
CA GLU A 93 23.30 1.50 5.52
C GLU A 93 21.84 1.13 5.17
N GLN A 94 21.29 1.79 4.15
CA GLN A 94 19.86 1.75 3.82
C GLN A 94 19.42 0.36 3.33
N GLY A 95 20.23 -0.31 2.54
CA GLY A 95 19.92 -1.63 1.98
C GLY A 95 19.85 -2.69 3.08
N ILE A 96 20.87 -2.75 3.96
CA ILE A 96 20.92 -3.71 5.07
C ILE A 96 19.80 -3.43 6.06
N SER A 97 19.58 -2.17 6.42
CA SER A 97 18.49 -1.76 7.31
C SER A 97 17.11 -2.15 6.71
N GLY A 98 16.90 -1.90 5.42
CA GLY A 98 15.69 -2.27 4.72
C GLY A 98 15.41 -3.77 4.75
N ILE A 99 16.42 -4.60 4.48
CA ILE A 99 16.30 -6.07 4.59
C ILE A 99 15.97 -6.48 6.03
N GLY A 100 16.58 -5.83 7.03
CA GLY A 100 16.25 -6.06 8.44
C GLY A 100 14.78 -5.76 8.76
N PHE A 101 14.26 -4.62 8.30
CA PHE A 101 12.84 -4.28 8.45
C PHE A 101 11.90 -5.20 7.67
N TYR A 102 12.32 -5.67 6.51
CA TYR A 102 11.58 -6.69 5.76
C TYR A 102 11.44 -8.00 6.56
N LEU A 103 12.56 -8.56 7.02
CA LEU A 103 12.57 -9.80 7.79
C LEU A 103 11.82 -9.66 9.12
N PHE A 104 11.96 -8.51 9.79
CA PHE A 104 11.22 -8.21 11.01
C PHE A 104 9.71 -8.19 10.75
N GLY A 105 9.26 -7.47 9.72
CA GLY A 105 7.83 -7.39 9.37
C GLY A 105 7.25 -8.73 8.96
N LEU A 106 7.98 -9.52 8.17
CA LEU A 106 7.61 -10.87 7.77
C LEU A 106 7.48 -11.79 9.00
N GLY A 107 8.53 -11.88 9.81
CA GLY A 107 8.55 -12.77 10.99
C GLY A 107 7.55 -12.37 12.05
N MET A 108 7.41 -11.06 12.32
CA MET A 108 6.47 -10.56 13.33
C MET A 108 5.01 -10.75 12.88
N SER A 109 4.68 -10.52 11.62
CA SER A 109 3.33 -10.74 11.11
C SER A 109 2.92 -12.22 11.18
N GLU A 110 3.84 -13.14 10.85
CA GLU A 110 3.60 -14.57 10.93
C GLU A 110 3.48 -15.06 12.40
N LEU A 111 4.37 -14.58 13.28
CA LEU A 111 4.33 -14.90 14.70
C LEU A 111 3.00 -14.46 15.33
N LEU A 112 2.61 -13.20 15.11
CA LEU A 112 1.37 -12.66 15.64
C LEU A 112 0.14 -13.39 15.07
N PHE A 113 0.16 -13.75 13.79
CA PHE A 113 -0.90 -14.54 13.19
C PHE A 113 -1.06 -15.89 13.90
N LYS A 114 0.03 -16.62 14.11
CA LYS A 114 0.00 -17.92 14.81
C LYS A 114 -0.43 -17.81 16.28
N MET A 115 0.00 -16.75 16.96
CA MET A 115 -0.30 -16.57 18.39
C MET A 115 -1.74 -16.08 18.65
N LEU A 116 -2.26 -15.20 17.82
CA LEU A 116 -3.53 -14.51 18.07
C LEU A 116 -4.71 -15.14 17.33
N LEU A 117 -4.49 -15.74 16.18
CA LEU A 117 -5.55 -16.33 15.35
C LEU A 117 -5.43 -17.85 15.26
N GLY A 118 -4.27 -18.37 14.90
CA GLY A 118 -3.99 -19.79 14.78
C GLY A 118 -4.75 -20.51 13.65
N THR A 119 -5.89 -19.98 13.21
CA THR A 119 -6.77 -20.50 12.15
C THR A 119 -7.04 -19.45 11.10
N VAL A 120 -7.43 -19.89 9.90
CA VAL A 120 -7.78 -19.00 8.80
C VAL A 120 -9.20 -18.45 9.03
N GLU A 121 -9.27 -17.17 9.30
CA GLU A 121 -10.51 -16.41 9.43
C GLU A 121 -10.73 -15.55 8.17
N THR A 122 -11.97 -15.15 7.91
CA THR A 122 -12.30 -14.29 6.77
C THR A 122 -13.04 -13.04 7.21
N VAL A 123 -12.62 -11.90 6.70
CA VAL A 123 -13.28 -10.61 6.90
C VAL A 123 -13.85 -10.15 5.57
N LYS A 124 -15.11 -9.69 5.57
CA LYS A 124 -15.68 -9.06 4.38
C LYS A 124 -14.95 -7.75 4.11
N GLY A 125 -14.36 -7.64 2.92
CA GLY A 125 -13.67 -6.42 2.49
C GLY A 125 -14.64 -5.27 2.16
N PHE A 126 -14.09 -4.13 1.74
CA PHE A 126 -14.88 -2.98 1.28
C PHE A 126 -15.75 -3.38 0.08
N SER A 127 -17.01 -2.95 0.10
CA SER A 127 -17.96 -3.19 -0.98
C SER A 127 -17.53 -2.47 -2.27
N VAL A 128 -17.94 -3.04 -3.39
CA VAL A 128 -17.77 -2.41 -4.70
C VAL A 128 -18.68 -1.19 -4.79
N VAL A 129 -18.14 -0.08 -5.28
CA VAL A 129 -18.85 1.19 -5.52
C VAL A 129 -18.84 1.46 -7.02
N PRO A 130 -19.91 1.12 -7.76
CA PRO A 130 -19.97 1.39 -9.20
C PRO A 130 -20.09 2.91 -9.43
N ILE A 131 -19.26 3.46 -10.32
CA ILE A 131 -19.38 4.87 -10.73
C ILE A 131 -20.51 4.99 -11.75
N PRO A 132 -21.56 5.80 -11.49
CA PRO A 132 -22.66 5.98 -12.42
C PRO A 132 -22.16 6.37 -13.82
N PHE A 133 -22.84 5.92 -14.88
CA PHE A 133 -22.54 6.08 -16.30
C PHE A 133 -21.26 5.38 -16.78
N LEU A 134 -20.11 5.50 -16.09
CA LEU A 134 -18.85 4.89 -16.47
C LEU A 134 -18.85 3.36 -16.26
N SER A 135 -19.53 2.88 -15.22
CA SER A 135 -19.68 1.43 -14.96
C SER A 135 -20.48 0.68 -16.03
N GLN A 136 -21.22 1.40 -16.90
CA GLN A 136 -22.03 0.82 -17.97
C GLN A 136 -21.25 0.63 -19.29
N ILE A 137 -20.02 1.15 -19.37
CA ILE A 137 -19.17 0.97 -20.55
C ILE A 137 -18.77 -0.51 -20.64
N PRO A 138 -19.04 -1.20 -21.74
CA PRO A 138 -18.66 -2.59 -21.89
C PRO A 138 -17.16 -2.79 -21.68
N VAL A 139 -16.76 -3.83 -20.96
CA VAL A 139 -15.39 -4.22 -20.63
C VAL A 139 -14.70 -3.21 -19.70
N LEU A 140 -14.53 -1.94 -20.09
CA LEU A 140 -13.84 -0.92 -19.28
C LEU A 140 -14.60 -0.56 -18.00
N GLY A 141 -15.93 -0.57 -18.05
CA GLY A 141 -16.77 -0.31 -16.88
C GLY A 141 -16.54 -1.33 -15.76
N GLU A 142 -16.51 -2.60 -16.11
CA GLU A 142 -16.30 -3.68 -15.15
C GLU A 142 -14.87 -3.72 -14.61
N ILE A 143 -13.88 -3.38 -15.42
CA ILE A 143 -12.46 -3.41 -15.03
C ILE A 143 -12.10 -2.23 -14.12
N PHE A 144 -12.48 -1.00 -14.48
CA PHE A 144 -12.00 0.22 -13.81
C PHE A 144 -13.03 0.91 -12.94
N PHE A 145 -14.33 0.79 -13.26
CA PHE A 145 -15.38 1.59 -12.63
C PHE A 145 -16.36 0.79 -11.76
N GLN A 146 -16.02 -0.48 -11.50
CA GLN A 146 -16.71 -1.36 -10.54
C GLN A 146 -15.69 -1.87 -9.50
N GLN A 147 -15.01 -0.95 -8.84
CA GLN A 147 -13.98 -1.26 -7.85
C GLN A 147 -14.39 -0.76 -6.45
N ASN A 148 -13.64 -1.11 -5.42
CA ASN A 148 -13.85 -0.57 -4.08
C ASN A 148 -13.27 0.85 -3.96
N ILE A 149 -13.68 1.57 -2.91
CA ILE A 149 -13.29 2.96 -2.69
C ILE A 149 -11.76 3.14 -2.60
N LEU A 150 -11.03 2.16 -2.06
CA LEU A 150 -9.58 2.24 -1.91
C LEU A 150 -8.86 2.24 -3.26
N VAL A 151 -9.38 1.52 -4.25
CA VAL A 151 -8.83 1.54 -5.62
C VAL A 151 -8.93 2.94 -6.22
N TYR A 152 -10.09 3.59 -6.08
CA TYR A 152 -10.28 4.95 -6.60
C TYR A 152 -9.39 5.98 -5.90
N ILE A 153 -9.24 5.86 -4.58
CA ILE A 153 -8.33 6.71 -3.81
C ILE A 153 -6.88 6.50 -4.28
N ALA A 154 -6.45 5.26 -4.53
CA ALA A 154 -5.10 5.00 -5.03
C ALA A 154 -4.85 5.66 -6.38
N PHE A 155 -5.78 5.56 -7.33
CA PHE A 155 -5.67 6.23 -8.62
C PHE A 155 -5.65 7.76 -8.49
N LEU A 156 -6.46 8.33 -7.59
CA LEU A 156 -6.47 9.76 -7.32
C LEU A 156 -5.15 10.25 -6.69
N LEU A 157 -4.54 9.43 -5.84
CA LEU A 157 -3.28 9.78 -5.17
C LEU A 157 -2.10 9.90 -6.14
N VAL A 158 -2.10 9.20 -7.29
CA VAL A 158 -1.03 9.31 -8.29
C VAL A 158 -0.85 10.75 -8.81
N PRO A 159 -1.88 11.39 -9.41
CA PRO A 159 -1.75 12.77 -9.87
C PRO A 159 -1.55 13.76 -8.70
N VAL A 160 -2.12 13.50 -7.52
CA VAL A 160 -1.90 14.33 -6.33
C VAL A 160 -0.44 14.26 -5.89
N ALA A 161 0.15 13.07 -5.79
CA ALA A 161 1.56 12.89 -5.45
C ALA A 161 2.49 13.54 -6.48
N TRP A 162 2.19 13.37 -7.76
CA TRP A 162 2.91 14.06 -8.83
C TRP A 162 2.84 15.59 -8.69
N PHE A 163 1.66 16.13 -8.41
CA PHE A 163 1.46 17.58 -8.22
C PHE A 163 2.25 18.06 -6.99
N VAL A 164 2.14 17.37 -5.86
CA VAL A 164 2.86 17.72 -4.63
C VAL A 164 4.37 17.73 -4.87
N LEU A 165 4.92 16.68 -5.46
CA LEU A 165 6.36 16.56 -5.69
C LEU A 165 6.91 17.55 -6.71
N ASN A 166 6.14 17.91 -7.75
CA ASN A 166 6.67 18.71 -8.86
C ASN A 166 6.20 20.16 -8.86
N LYS A 167 5.10 20.49 -8.19
CA LYS A 167 4.45 21.79 -8.28
C LYS A 167 4.31 22.54 -6.96
N THR A 168 4.80 21.96 -5.84
CA THR A 168 4.71 22.62 -4.53
C THR A 168 6.08 22.89 -3.91
N THR A 169 6.12 23.82 -2.96
CA THR A 169 7.32 24.13 -2.18
C THR A 169 7.76 22.97 -1.31
N LEU A 170 6.83 22.12 -0.85
CA LEU A 170 7.13 20.91 -0.09
C LEU A 170 7.88 19.91 -0.98
N GLY A 171 7.42 19.68 -2.20
CA GLY A 171 8.10 18.80 -3.16
C GLY A 171 9.48 19.34 -3.57
N LEU A 172 9.63 20.68 -3.67
CA LEU A 172 10.95 21.28 -3.89
C LEU A 172 11.91 20.98 -2.73
N LYS A 173 11.47 21.15 -1.48
CA LYS A 173 12.27 20.83 -0.29
C LYS A 173 12.66 19.35 -0.24
N ILE A 174 11.73 18.44 -0.52
CA ILE A 174 12.01 16.99 -0.55
C ILE A 174 13.11 16.68 -1.56
N ARG A 175 13.03 17.22 -2.77
CA ARG A 175 14.03 16.99 -3.82
C ARG A 175 15.38 17.63 -3.50
N SER A 176 15.38 18.84 -2.95
CA SER A 176 16.65 19.52 -2.60
C SER A 176 17.43 18.75 -1.53
N VAL A 177 16.75 18.23 -0.51
CA VAL A 177 17.41 17.38 0.51
C VAL A 177 17.94 16.09 -0.10
N GLY A 178 17.23 15.50 -1.07
CA GLY A 178 17.70 14.29 -1.76
C GLY A 178 18.90 14.50 -2.66
N GLU A 179 19.06 15.71 -3.25
CA GLU A 179 20.22 16.07 -4.10
C GLU A 179 21.43 16.51 -3.25
N ASN A 180 21.19 17.27 -2.19
CA ASN A 180 22.25 17.73 -1.29
C ASN A 180 21.71 17.92 0.14
N PRO A 181 21.88 16.93 1.02
CA PRO A 181 21.38 16.99 2.38
C PRO A 181 22.10 18.04 3.26
N GLU A 182 23.26 18.54 2.83
CA GLU A 182 24.04 19.54 3.56
C GLU A 182 23.74 21.00 3.11
N ALA A 183 22.90 21.20 2.11
CA ALA A 183 22.60 22.51 1.53
C ALA A 183 21.55 23.33 2.31
#